data_ea83cfac8961177fc0127e1a0c1a82c2
#
_entry.id   ea83cfac8961177fc0127e1a0c1a82c2
#
_cell.length_a   1.000
_cell.length_b   1.000
_cell.length_c   1.000
_cell.angle_alpha   90.00
_cell.angle_beta   90.00
_cell.angle_gamma   90.00
#
_symmetry.space_group_name_H-M   'P 1'
#
loop_
_entity.id
_entity.type
_entity.pdbx_description
1 polymer ?
#
loop_
_entity_poly.entity_id
_entity_poly.type
_entity_poly.pdbx_seq_one_letter_code
_entity_poly.pdbx_strand_id
1 'polypeptide(L)'
;MDRIYLNHMEFYGYHGVYPEENKLGQRFIVDLIAELDLRKAGENDDLTESVSYAELFETCREIVEGEPCKLIETVAEKIAAACLQRFPKIETVTVTVIKPDPPINGHFHSMAGEITRSREIMKHRAFPRLQSGRPL
;
A
#
# COMPACT_ATOMS: atom_id res chain seq x y z
N MET A 1 -5.56 -12.79 14.79
CA MET A 1 -4.41 -12.62 13.90
C MET A 1 -3.60 -11.43 14.37
N ASP A 2 -2.28 -11.56 14.35
CA ASP A 2 -1.42 -10.48 14.82
C ASP A 2 -1.17 -9.45 13.71
N ARG A 3 -0.63 -8.30 14.05
CA ARG A 3 -0.52 -7.19 13.11
C ARG A 3 0.84 -6.50 13.17
N ILE A 4 1.32 -6.12 11.99
CA ILE A 4 2.46 -5.22 11.85
C ILE A 4 1.93 -3.93 11.26
N TYR A 5 2.29 -2.81 11.86
CA TYR A 5 1.83 -1.48 11.43
C TYR A 5 2.99 -0.69 10.85
N LEU A 6 2.76 -0.10 9.67
CA LEU A 6 3.66 0.91 9.12
C LEU A 6 2.84 2.18 9.04
N ASN A 7 3.17 3.14 9.88
CA ASN A 7 2.36 4.33 10.06
C ASN A 7 3.01 5.55 9.44
N HIS A 8 2.19 6.30 8.69
CA HIS A 8 2.56 7.61 8.17
C HIS A 8 3.83 7.58 7.33
N MET A 9 3.86 6.67 6.34
CA MET A 9 4.95 6.63 5.37
C MET A 9 4.71 7.73 4.35
N GLU A 10 5.67 8.62 4.18
CA GLU A 10 5.50 9.76 3.30
C GLU A 10 6.36 9.60 2.04
N PHE A 11 5.72 9.77 0.88
CA PHE A 11 6.38 9.65 -0.41
C PHE A 11 5.90 10.78 -1.32
N TYR A 12 6.67 11.06 -2.35
CA TYR A 12 6.28 12.03 -3.35
C TYR A 12 5.89 11.29 -4.63
N GLY A 13 4.74 11.61 -5.20
CA GLY A 13 4.26 10.93 -6.39
C GLY A 13 3.44 11.84 -7.29
N TYR A 14 3.00 11.29 -8.42
CA TYR A 14 2.34 12.06 -9.47
C TYR A 14 0.96 11.51 -9.80
N HIS A 15 0.33 10.87 -8.83
CA HIS A 15 -0.98 10.26 -8.99
C HIS A 15 -2.07 11.32 -8.93
N GLY A 16 -3.11 11.19 -9.76
CA GLY A 16 -4.24 12.08 -9.73
C GLY A 16 -4.94 12.15 -11.07
N VAL A 17 -6.16 12.65 -11.05
CA VAL A 17 -7.00 12.79 -12.25
C VAL A 17 -6.65 14.05 -13.02
N TYR A 18 -6.19 15.09 -12.35
CA TYR A 18 -5.91 16.38 -12.98
C TYR A 18 -4.52 16.42 -13.57
N PRO A 19 -4.37 17.06 -14.76
CA PRO A 19 -3.03 17.18 -15.37
C PRO A 19 -2.02 17.86 -14.46
N GLU A 20 -2.47 18.82 -13.64
CA GLU A 20 -1.60 19.52 -12.72
C GLU A 20 -0.99 18.57 -11.68
N GLU A 21 -1.78 17.61 -11.22
CA GLU A 21 -1.28 16.62 -10.27
C GLU A 21 -0.22 15.74 -10.90
N ASN A 22 -0.41 15.39 -12.16
CA ASN A 22 0.52 14.52 -12.89
C ASN A 22 1.81 15.25 -13.25
N LYS A 23 1.76 16.56 -13.34
CA LYS A 23 2.92 17.36 -13.74
C LYS A 23 3.75 17.82 -12.54
N LEU A 24 3.08 18.34 -11.51
CA LEU A 24 3.75 18.92 -10.35
C LEU A 24 4.01 17.90 -9.27
N GLY A 25 3.18 16.89 -9.19
CA GLY A 25 3.25 15.90 -8.12
C GLY A 25 2.82 16.46 -6.79
N GLN A 26 2.79 15.60 -5.79
CA GLN A 26 2.43 15.98 -4.44
C GLN A 26 2.87 14.88 -3.49
N ARG A 27 2.85 15.17 -2.20
CA ARG A 27 3.16 14.14 -1.23
C ARG A 27 1.95 13.25 -1.01
N PHE A 28 2.23 11.98 -0.76
CA PHE A 28 1.23 10.99 -0.40
C PHE A 28 1.66 10.32 0.89
N ILE A 29 0.71 10.03 1.75
CA ILE A 29 0.99 9.34 3.00
C ILE A 29 0.31 7.98 2.93
N VAL A 30 1.04 6.94 3.34
CA VAL A 30 0.51 5.58 3.30
C VAL A 30 0.59 4.98 4.70
N ASP A 31 -0.54 4.43 5.14
CA ASP A 31 -0.58 3.59 6.33
C ASP A 31 -0.83 2.17 5.87
N LEU A 32 -0.15 1.22 6.49
CA LEU A 32 -0.29 -0.19 6.12
C LEU A 32 -0.37 -1.04 7.37
N ILE A 33 -1.33 -1.97 7.38
CA ILE A 33 -1.46 -2.96 8.43
C ILE A 33 -1.36 -4.33 7.77
N ALA A 34 -0.35 -5.10 8.17
CA ALA A 34 -0.19 -6.47 7.69
C ALA A 34 -0.59 -7.43 8.78
N GLU A 35 -1.51 -8.34 8.49
CA GLU A 35 -2.01 -9.31 9.46
C GLU A 35 -1.45 -10.68 9.14
N LEU A 36 -0.82 -11.29 10.12
CA LEU A 36 -0.19 -12.60 10.01
C LEU A 36 0.02 -13.16 11.41
N ASP A 37 0.38 -14.43 11.47
CA ASP A 37 0.71 -15.05 12.75
C ASP A 37 2.17 -14.72 13.09
N LEU A 38 2.38 -14.01 14.20
CA LEU A 38 3.71 -13.58 14.64
C LEU A 38 4.21 -14.37 15.85
N ARG A 39 3.51 -15.44 16.24
CA ARG A 39 3.85 -16.17 17.45
C ARG A 39 5.27 -16.77 17.37
N LYS A 40 5.58 -17.46 16.30
CA LYS A 40 6.90 -18.09 16.16
C LYS A 40 8.02 -17.08 16.08
N ALA A 41 7.77 -15.98 15.37
CA ALA A 41 8.77 -14.93 15.26
C ALA A 41 9.08 -14.34 16.65
N GLY A 42 8.03 -14.08 17.43
CA GLY A 42 8.19 -13.50 18.76
C GLY A 42 8.83 -14.47 19.75
N GLU A 43 8.39 -15.72 19.73
CA GLU A 43 8.91 -16.71 20.67
C GLU A 43 10.37 -17.10 20.39
N ASN A 44 10.74 -17.16 19.12
CA ASN A 44 12.06 -17.62 18.69
C ASN A 44 13.02 -16.50 18.33
N ASP A 45 12.55 -15.26 18.37
CA ASP A 45 13.33 -14.08 17.97
C ASP A 45 13.92 -14.29 16.57
N ASP A 46 13.06 -14.66 15.63
CA ASP A 46 13.47 -15.11 14.29
C ASP A 46 12.72 -14.34 13.22
N LEU A 47 13.43 -13.47 12.50
CA LEU A 47 12.86 -12.64 11.45
C LEU A 47 12.29 -13.48 10.30
N THR A 48 12.85 -14.67 10.05
CA THR A 48 12.38 -15.53 8.95
C THR A 48 10.95 -16.02 9.18
N GLU A 49 10.47 -15.96 10.42
CA GLU A 49 9.09 -16.32 10.76
C GLU A 49 8.17 -15.13 10.72
N SER A 50 8.67 -13.96 10.35
CA SER A 50 7.91 -12.73 10.25
C SER A 50 8.06 -12.15 8.83
N VAL A 51 7.75 -10.87 8.67
CA VAL A 51 8.03 -10.11 7.46
C VAL A 51 8.78 -8.86 7.86
N SER A 52 9.74 -8.47 7.03
CA SER A 52 10.53 -7.27 7.28
C SER A 52 9.68 -6.05 6.95
N TYR A 53 9.45 -5.17 7.93
CA TYR A 53 8.75 -3.93 7.66
C TYR A 53 9.58 -3.01 6.75
N ALA A 54 10.90 -3.19 6.71
CA ALA A 54 11.73 -2.43 5.79
C ALA A 54 11.42 -2.81 4.35
N GLU A 55 11.19 -4.09 4.09
CA GLU A 55 10.81 -4.57 2.75
C GLU A 55 9.40 -4.14 2.39
N LEU A 56 8.50 -4.10 3.37
CA LEU A 56 7.16 -3.58 3.17
C LEU A 56 7.20 -2.09 2.82
N PHE A 57 8.05 -1.33 3.51
CA PHE A 57 8.24 0.08 3.23
C PHE A 57 8.72 0.29 1.79
N GLU A 58 9.71 -0.48 1.35
CA GLU A 58 10.24 -0.37 0.00
C GLU A 58 9.20 -0.76 -1.05
N THR A 59 8.36 -1.74 -0.74
CA THR A 59 7.25 -2.11 -1.64
C THR A 59 6.29 -0.95 -1.83
N CYS A 60 5.95 -0.25 -0.76
CA CYS A 60 5.09 0.93 -0.84
C CYS A 60 5.78 2.05 -1.62
N ARG A 61 7.06 2.29 -1.35
CA ARG A 61 7.81 3.33 -2.04
C ARG A 61 7.83 3.10 -3.55
N GLU A 62 8.12 1.88 -3.95
CA GLU A 62 8.19 1.48 -5.35
C GLU A 62 6.91 1.85 -6.10
N ILE A 63 5.78 1.62 -5.48
CA ILE A 63 4.49 1.84 -6.11
C ILE A 63 4.10 3.32 -6.09
N VAL A 64 4.26 3.98 -4.95
CA VAL A 64 3.88 5.39 -4.84
C VAL A 64 4.76 6.27 -5.71
N GLU A 65 6.07 5.98 -5.77
CA GLU A 65 7.01 6.75 -6.58
C GLU A 65 7.12 6.26 -8.02
N GLY A 66 6.36 5.22 -8.36
CA GLY A 66 6.40 4.63 -9.69
C GLY A 66 5.40 5.24 -10.66
N GLU A 67 4.87 4.38 -11.54
CA GLU A 67 3.92 4.77 -12.58
C GLU A 67 2.72 5.52 -12.01
N PRO A 68 2.37 6.69 -12.54
CA PRO A 68 1.23 7.45 -12.05
C PRO A 68 -0.09 6.72 -12.29
N CYS A 69 -0.94 6.77 -11.29
CA CYS A 69 -2.32 6.27 -11.37
C CYS A 69 -3.26 7.47 -11.27
N LYS A 70 -4.45 7.32 -11.78
CA LYS A 70 -5.45 8.39 -11.67
C LYS A 70 -6.06 8.46 -10.28
N LEU A 71 -6.22 7.32 -9.63
CA LEU A 71 -6.95 7.23 -8.35
C LEU A 71 -6.03 6.73 -7.24
N ILE A 72 -6.21 7.28 -6.04
CA ILE A 72 -5.51 6.74 -4.87
C ILE A 72 -5.96 5.33 -4.55
N GLU A 73 -7.20 4.99 -4.89
CA GLU A 73 -7.72 3.63 -4.73
C GLU A 73 -6.90 2.64 -5.57
N THR A 74 -6.47 3.05 -6.75
CA THR A 74 -5.62 2.21 -7.60
C THR A 74 -4.25 2.01 -6.97
N VAL A 75 -3.69 3.07 -6.40
CA VAL A 75 -2.42 2.98 -5.69
C VAL A 75 -2.54 1.99 -4.53
N ALA A 76 -3.63 2.08 -3.77
CA ALA A 76 -3.87 1.18 -2.64
C ALA A 76 -4.00 -0.27 -3.10
N GLU A 77 -4.73 -0.52 -4.20
CA GLU A 77 -4.88 -1.88 -4.74
C GLU A 77 -3.54 -2.46 -5.17
N LYS A 78 -2.71 -1.65 -5.82
CA LYS A 78 -1.39 -2.11 -6.24
C LYS A 78 -0.50 -2.47 -5.05
N ILE A 79 -0.55 -1.66 -4.01
CA ILE A 79 0.23 -1.94 -2.80
C ILE A 79 -0.26 -3.23 -2.16
N ALA A 80 -1.57 -3.39 -2.03
CA ALA A 80 -2.14 -4.60 -1.43
C ALA A 80 -1.76 -5.85 -2.21
N ALA A 81 -1.88 -5.78 -3.53
CA ALA A 81 -1.54 -6.92 -4.40
C ALA A 81 -0.06 -7.28 -4.27
N ALA A 82 0.82 -6.28 -4.29
CA ALA A 82 2.25 -6.52 -4.18
C ALA A 82 2.61 -7.14 -2.83
N CYS A 83 2.00 -6.65 -1.75
CA CYS A 83 2.25 -7.20 -0.41
C CYS A 83 1.83 -8.67 -0.33
N LEU A 84 0.65 -9.00 -0.85
CA LEU A 84 0.17 -10.38 -0.79
C LEU A 84 0.98 -11.31 -1.70
N GLN A 85 1.49 -10.81 -2.82
CA GLN A 85 2.31 -11.60 -3.73
C GLN A 85 3.72 -11.81 -3.20
N ARG A 86 4.34 -10.75 -2.68
CA ARG A 86 5.74 -10.79 -2.28
C ARG A 86 5.97 -11.39 -0.90
N PHE A 87 4.95 -11.34 -0.05
CA PHE A 87 5.07 -11.78 1.34
C PHE A 87 4.03 -12.85 1.65
N PRO A 88 4.36 -14.12 1.35
CA PRO A 88 3.37 -15.22 1.49
C PRO A 88 2.82 -15.39 2.89
N LYS A 89 3.53 -14.93 3.92
CA LYS A 89 3.06 -15.06 5.30
C LYS A 89 1.93 -14.11 5.64
N ILE A 90 1.75 -13.04 4.85
CA ILE A 90 0.68 -12.08 5.11
C ILE A 90 -0.65 -12.66 4.65
N GLU A 91 -1.63 -12.68 5.55
CA GLU A 91 -2.98 -13.17 5.25
C GLU A 91 -3.89 -12.04 4.81
N THR A 92 -3.79 -10.90 5.47
CA THR A 92 -4.66 -9.74 5.18
C THR A 92 -3.84 -8.48 5.25
N VAL A 93 -4.12 -7.55 4.37
CA VAL A 93 -3.44 -6.26 4.36
C VAL A 93 -4.48 -5.15 4.23
N THR A 94 -4.33 -4.12 5.05
CA THR A 94 -5.14 -2.90 4.98
C THR A 94 -4.23 -1.78 4.56
N VAL A 95 -4.60 -1.07 3.51
CA VAL A 95 -3.79 0.01 2.94
C VAL A 95 -4.63 1.28 2.92
N THR A 96 -4.11 2.35 3.52
CA THR A 96 -4.75 3.67 3.47
C THR A 96 -3.81 4.60 2.71
N VAL A 97 -4.31 5.21 1.64
CA VAL A 97 -3.55 6.19 0.88
C VAL A 97 -4.18 7.55 1.10
N ILE A 98 -3.38 8.48 1.60
CA ILE A 98 -3.83 9.80 2.04
C ILE A 98 -3.23 10.87 1.15
N LYS A 99 -4.07 11.80 0.70
CA LYS A 99 -3.66 13.03 0.03
C LYS A 99 -3.81 14.17 1.04
N PRO A 100 -2.72 14.71 1.57
CA PRO A 100 -2.86 15.87 2.48
C PRO A 100 -3.26 17.13 1.75
N ASP A 101 -2.87 17.25 0.47
CA ASP A 101 -3.03 18.50 -0.27
C ASP A 101 -3.72 18.33 -1.62
N PRO A 102 -4.92 17.70 -1.68
CA PRO A 102 -5.59 17.57 -2.97
C PRO A 102 -6.04 18.93 -3.49
N PRO A 103 -6.10 19.11 -4.81
CA PRO A 103 -6.43 20.42 -5.39
C PRO A 103 -7.93 20.69 -5.37
N ILE A 104 -8.47 20.85 -4.19
CA ILE A 104 -9.88 21.16 -3.96
C ILE A 104 -9.96 22.49 -3.25
N ASN A 105 -10.84 23.35 -3.73
CA ASN A 105 -11.05 24.64 -3.10
C ASN A 105 -11.94 24.48 -1.89
N GLY A 106 -11.33 24.52 -0.70
CA GLY A 106 -12.06 24.32 0.55
C GLY A 106 -11.12 24.13 1.71
N HIS A 107 -11.71 23.93 2.88
CA HIS A 107 -10.96 23.68 4.11
C HIS A 107 -11.17 22.24 4.54
N PHE A 108 -10.06 21.50 4.69
CA PHE A 108 -10.11 20.10 5.12
C PHE A 108 -8.73 19.73 5.64
N HIS A 109 -8.66 18.62 6.33
CA HIS A 109 -7.39 18.11 6.84
C HIS A 109 -6.68 17.27 5.79
N SER A 110 -7.40 16.34 5.19
CA SER A 110 -6.86 15.47 4.16
C SER A 110 -8.01 14.68 3.53
N MET A 111 -7.70 14.00 2.42
CA MET A 111 -8.61 13.05 1.80
C MET A 111 -7.89 11.71 1.73
N ALA A 112 -8.62 10.61 1.87
CA ALA A 112 -7.99 9.30 1.92
C ALA A 112 -8.91 8.22 1.36
N GLY A 113 -8.29 7.12 0.91
CA GLY A 113 -8.99 5.91 0.55
C GLY A 113 -8.35 4.74 1.28
N GLU A 114 -9.15 3.85 1.81
CA GLU A 114 -8.66 2.69 2.54
C GLU A 114 -9.30 1.42 2.02
N ILE A 115 -8.48 0.39 1.80
CA ILE A 115 -8.97 -0.92 1.37
C ILE A 115 -8.36 -2.00 2.24
N THR A 116 -9.09 -3.09 2.37
CA THR A 116 -8.62 -4.29 3.05
C THR A 116 -8.75 -5.46 2.09
N ARG A 117 -7.67 -6.20 1.90
CA ARG A 117 -7.64 -7.35 0.99
C ARG A 117 -7.05 -8.55 1.70
N SER A 118 -7.65 -9.71 1.49
CA SER A 118 -7.15 -10.95 2.06
C SER A 118 -6.77 -11.90 0.93
N ARG A 119 -5.89 -12.83 1.25
CA ARG A 119 -5.40 -13.81 0.29
C ARG A 119 -6.55 -14.64 -0.28
N GLU A 120 -7.51 -14.95 0.54
CA GLU A 120 -8.64 -15.78 0.13
C GLU A 120 -9.52 -15.05 -0.89
N ILE A 121 -9.80 -13.77 -0.66
CA ILE A 121 -10.56 -12.95 -1.58
C ILE A 121 -9.83 -12.82 -2.91
N MET A 122 -8.53 -12.63 -2.87
CA MET A 122 -7.71 -12.50 -4.07
C MET A 122 -7.75 -13.77 -4.91
N LYS A 123 -7.79 -14.94 -4.28
CA LYS A 123 -7.86 -16.22 -4.99
C LYS A 123 -9.14 -16.39 -5.79
N HIS A 124 -10.25 -15.84 -5.29
CA HIS A 124 -11.57 -16.04 -5.89
C HIS A 124 -11.90 -14.98 -6.93
N ARG A 125 -11.08 -13.98 -7.09
CA ARG A 125 -11.30 -12.92 -8.07
C ARG A 125 -10.36 -13.11 -9.24
N ALA A 126 -10.82 -12.76 -10.43
CA ALA A 126 -9.94 -12.67 -11.58
C ALA A 126 -9.06 -11.43 -11.38
N PHE A 127 -8.21 -11.50 -10.40
CA PHE A 127 -7.39 -10.38 -10.00
C PHE A 127 -6.14 -10.32 -10.85
N PRO A 128 -5.97 -9.25 -11.61
CA PRO A 128 -4.80 -9.16 -12.47
C PRO A 128 -3.57 -9.15 -11.61
N ARG A 129 -2.53 -9.80 -12.05
CA ARG A 129 -1.32 -9.80 -11.27
C ARG A 129 -0.40 -8.68 -11.70
N LEU A 130 0.45 -8.29 -10.78
CA LEU A 130 1.47 -7.32 -11.10
C LEU A 130 2.46 -7.92 -12.08
N GLN A 131 2.81 -7.16 -13.08
CA GLN A 131 3.88 -7.53 -13.97
C GLN A 131 5.03 -6.58 -13.73
N SER A 132 6.21 -6.99 -14.16
CA SER A 132 7.40 -6.22 -13.87
C SER A 132 7.19 -4.76 -14.23
N GLY A 133 7.13 -3.96 -13.21
CA GLY A 133 6.95 -2.54 -13.35
C GLY A 133 5.60 -2.15 -13.89
N ARG A 134 4.69 -3.07 -14.01
CA ARG A 134 3.40 -2.76 -14.58
C ARG A 134 2.29 -3.20 -13.68
N PRO A 135 1.57 -2.25 -13.17
CA PRO A 135 0.37 -2.54 -12.44
C PRO A 135 -0.73 -2.99 -13.38
N LEU A 136 -1.70 -3.45 -12.81
CA LEU A 136 -2.80 -4.05 -13.53
C LEU A 136 -3.85 -3.07 -13.91
#